data_810cb4f5c47b90f60b6976b42dfcdabf
#
_entry.id   810cb4f5c47b90f60b6976b42dfcdabf
#
_cell.length_a   1.000
_cell.length_b   1.000
_cell.length_c   1.000
_cell.angle_alpha   90.00
_cell.angle_beta   90.00
_cell.angle_gamma   90.00
#
_symmetry.space_group_name_H-M   'P 1'
#
loop_
_entity.id
_entity.type
_entity.pdbx_description
1 polymer ?
#
loop_
_entity_poly.entity_id
_entity_poly.type
_entity_poly.pdbx_seq_one_letter_code
_entity_poly.pdbx_strand_id
1 'polypeptide(L)'
;MHTSRKQFLFVLLILSCLLWSCKTVQPFVSVKGKNKIEGESFLLADTTSSNFLYTSIVKSSVRLRSTYLPFDSGSIIYQEGTDYTINYKNGTIARTVNSRIPNYAKYTLFGKTDFDQNNFSNYSNNPYFIWVDYTTKQNDLLVETTDQSNYLAEFKNKLLRGSPVNIVSYGNSISAGGEASAQQYRFQNRWIDYLKQTYKATNISWEDASLPGYTTTEAILKWDATVGQKNPDLILLGWGMNEANVGGITPSEYKNNLIALAQKSKQSKNAEVIIYSCFRPNENWHYASHKMESYTQAAKEAAAAANCAYIDVYGVFEKVFARKDQPSLLANNINHPNNFGHWLYYKAFTSLSFKDLK
;
A
#
# COMPACT_ATOMS: atom_id res chain seq x y z
N MET A 1 -6.91 77.82 44.45
CA MET A 1 -6.15 78.10 43.25
C MET A 1 -4.89 77.27 43.28
N HIS A 2 -4.90 76.10 42.75
CA HIS A 2 -3.67 75.33 42.46
C HIS A 2 -4.01 74.27 41.38
N THR A 3 -3.50 74.54 40.20
CA THR A 3 -3.61 73.65 39.06
C THR A 3 -2.46 72.61 39.12
N SER A 4 -2.80 71.34 39.26
CA SER A 4 -1.90 70.25 39.23
C SER A 4 -1.81 69.68 37.78
N ARG A 5 -0.63 69.80 37.18
CA ARG A 5 -0.28 69.16 35.90
C ARG A 5 0.00 67.67 36.14
N LYS A 6 -0.86 66.79 35.56
CA LYS A 6 -0.59 65.38 35.46
C LYS A 6 0.29 65.12 34.20
N GLN A 7 1.51 64.67 34.39
CA GLN A 7 2.36 64.20 33.35
C GLN A 7 1.85 62.79 32.91
N PHE A 8 1.51 62.64 31.65
CA PHE A 8 1.25 61.35 31.05
C PHE A 8 2.56 60.74 30.59
N LEU A 9 2.96 59.68 31.26
CA LEU A 9 4.10 58.82 30.84
C LEU A 9 3.60 57.90 29.71
N PHE A 10 4.05 58.12 28.47
CA PHE A 10 3.85 57.20 27.36
C PHE A 10 4.85 56.08 27.48
N VAL A 11 4.40 54.91 27.93
CA VAL A 11 5.17 53.67 27.85
C VAL A 11 4.99 53.11 26.45
N LEU A 12 6.02 53.24 25.62
CA LEU A 12 6.12 52.56 24.32
C LEU A 12 6.38 51.06 24.57
N LEU A 13 5.31 50.28 24.50
CA LEU A 13 5.45 48.81 24.41
C LEU A 13 5.89 48.48 22.99
N ILE A 14 7.20 48.15 22.84
CA ILE A 14 7.73 47.52 21.61
C ILE A 14 7.21 46.10 21.62
N LEU A 15 6.12 45.83 20.91
CA LEU A 15 5.67 44.48 20.56
C LEU A 15 6.64 43.96 19.50
N SER A 16 7.64 43.20 19.91
CA SER A 16 8.45 42.38 19.00
C SER A 16 7.56 41.26 18.48
N CYS A 17 6.93 41.46 17.33
CA CYS A 17 6.33 40.40 16.55
C CYS A 17 7.43 39.40 16.16
N LEU A 18 7.59 38.34 16.92
CA LEU A 18 8.23 37.13 16.49
C LEU A 18 7.41 36.61 15.32
N LEU A 19 7.80 36.97 14.12
CA LEU A 19 7.36 36.31 12.89
C LEU A 19 7.86 34.86 12.93
N TRP A 20 7.08 33.99 13.58
CA TRP A 20 7.17 32.58 13.32
C TRP A 20 6.83 32.40 11.85
N SER A 21 7.86 32.27 11.05
CA SER A 21 7.74 31.82 9.67
C SER A 21 7.13 30.42 9.70
N CYS A 22 5.81 30.37 9.72
CA CYS A 22 5.07 29.18 9.38
C CYS A 22 5.43 28.91 7.92
N LYS A 23 6.43 28.03 7.68
CA LYS A 23 6.72 27.54 6.34
C LYS A 23 5.47 26.78 5.89
N THR A 24 4.57 27.50 5.24
CA THR A 24 3.42 26.89 4.56
C THR A 24 3.98 25.88 3.59
N VAL A 25 3.74 24.60 3.89
CA VAL A 25 4.02 23.53 2.94
C VAL A 25 3.18 23.83 1.71
N GLN A 26 3.82 24.27 0.65
CA GLN A 26 3.14 24.58 -0.61
C GLN A 26 2.33 23.36 -1.05
N PRO A 27 1.04 23.50 -1.38
CA PRO A 27 0.25 22.38 -1.83
C PRO A 27 0.89 21.75 -3.08
N PHE A 28 0.78 20.44 -3.18
CA PHE A 28 1.31 19.70 -4.34
C PHE A 28 0.63 20.21 -5.61
N VAL A 29 1.38 20.82 -6.51
CA VAL A 29 0.85 21.31 -7.79
C VAL A 29 0.70 20.14 -8.74
N SER A 30 -0.51 19.67 -8.95
CA SER A 30 -0.83 18.68 -9.98
C SER A 30 -0.61 19.31 -11.37
N VAL A 31 0.30 18.75 -12.16
CA VAL A 31 0.50 19.16 -13.53
C VAL A 31 -0.40 18.31 -14.42
N LYS A 32 -1.34 18.93 -15.15
CA LYS A 32 -2.31 18.27 -16.02
C LYS A 32 -1.61 17.32 -17.01
N GLY A 33 -2.09 16.06 -17.08
CA GLY A 33 -1.58 15.05 -18.01
C GLY A 33 -0.32 14.31 -17.54
N LYS A 34 0.01 14.34 -16.25
CA LYS A 34 1.14 13.64 -15.63
C LYS A 34 0.67 12.80 -14.46
N ASN A 35 1.35 11.67 -14.23
CA ASN A 35 1.06 10.83 -13.08
C ASN A 35 1.67 11.41 -11.80
N LYS A 36 0.85 11.53 -10.77
CA LYS A 36 1.25 11.91 -9.43
C LYS A 36 1.44 10.65 -8.59
N ILE A 37 2.60 10.54 -7.93
CA ILE A 37 2.92 9.49 -6.97
C ILE A 37 3.06 10.13 -5.59
N GLU A 38 2.39 9.57 -4.60
CA GLU A 38 2.43 10.04 -3.23
C GLU A 38 2.93 8.95 -2.31
N GLY A 39 3.94 9.31 -1.51
CA GLY A 39 4.48 8.43 -0.49
C GLY A 39 5.20 7.20 -1.05
N GLU A 40 5.90 7.29 -2.17
CA GLU A 40 6.80 6.22 -2.59
C GLU A 40 7.89 6.03 -1.54
N SER A 41 8.06 4.78 -1.07
CA SER A 41 9.01 4.43 -0.02
C SER A 41 10.41 4.14 -0.57
N PHE A 42 11.43 4.53 0.18
CA PHE A 42 12.82 4.22 -0.11
C PHE A 42 13.57 3.81 1.14
N LEU A 43 14.54 2.92 0.96
CA LEU A 43 15.61 2.60 1.90
C LEU A 43 16.92 2.97 1.20
N LEU A 44 17.62 4.00 1.70
CA LEU A 44 18.83 4.49 1.06
C LEU A 44 20.09 4.07 1.83
N ALA A 45 20.99 3.35 1.17
CA ALA A 45 22.24 2.84 1.74
C ALA A 45 23.44 3.65 1.23
N ASP A 46 24.24 4.17 2.16
CA ASP A 46 25.43 4.99 1.89
C ASP A 46 25.14 6.10 0.87
N THR A 47 25.91 6.18 -0.20
CA THR A 47 25.69 7.10 -1.34
C THR A 47 25.25 6.35 -2.59
N THR A 48 24.84 5.08 -2.45
CA THR A 48 24.36 4.26 -3.56
C THR A 48 23.00 4.76 -4.06
N SER A 49 22.85 4.82 -5.38
CA SER A 49 21.61 5.24 -6.01
C SER A 49 20.53 4.17 -5.94
N SER A 50 19.32 4.56 -5.54
CA SER A 50 18.10 3.76 -5.62
C SER A 50 17.16 4.29 -6.71
N ASN A 51 16.36 3.41 -7.32
CA ASN A 51 15.46 3.80 -8.39
C ASN A 51 14.09 4.26 -7.86
N PHE A 52 13.57 5.34 -8.44
CA PHE A 52 12.14 5.61 -8.42
C PHE A 52 11.38 4.56 -9.24
N LEU A 53 10.12 4.39 -8.90
CA LEU A 53 9.21 3.55 -9.70
C LEU A 53 9.16 4.03 -11.17
N TYR A 54 9.21 5.35 -11.39
CA TYR A 54 9.19 5.97 -12.72
C TYR A 54 10.46 6.75 -13.01
N THR A 55 10.72 7.00 -14.31
CA THR A 55 11.73 7.94 -14.79
C THR A 55 11.09 9.29 -15.15
N SER A 56 11.86 10.20 -15.72
CA SER A 56 11.35 11.50 -16.20
C SER A 56 10.60 12.29 -15.12
N ILE A 57 11.20 12.34 -13.93
CA ILE A 57 10.66 13.02 -12.74
C ILE A 57 10.60 14.54 -12.97
N VAL A 58 9.51 15.19 -12.61
CA VAL A 58 9.37 16.64 -12.66
C VAL A 58 10.04 17.26 -11.42
N LYS A 59 11.16 17.96 -11.62
CA LYS A 59 12.01 18.47 -10.54
C LYS A 59 11.23 19.26 -9.46
N SER A 60 10.40 20.20 -9.88
CA SER A 60 9.62 21.07 -8.97
C SER A 60 8.56 20.35 -8.15
N SER A 61 8.27 19.09 -8.46
CA SER A 61 7.24 18.30 -7.79
C SER A 61 7.76 17.39 -6.68
N VAL A 62 9.08 17.24 -6.53
CA VAL A 62 9.66 16.32 -5.55
C VAL A 62 9.60 16.87 -4.14
N ARG A 63 9.10 16.04 -3.22
CA ARG A 63 9.10 16.28 -1.77
C ARG A 63 9.52 15.04 -1.03
N LEU A 64 10.59 15.14 -0.29
CA LEU A 64 11.18 14.06 0.49
C LEU A 64 10.98 14.31 1.97
N ARG A 65 10.47 13.31 2.70
CA ARG A 65 10.17 13.43 4.13
C ARG A 65 10.42 12.15 4.91
N SER A 66 10.53 12.28 6.24
CA SER A 66 10.77 11.15 7.15
C SER A 66 9.51 10.38 7.54
N THR A 67 8.31 10.94 7.35
CA THR A 67 7.03 10.33 7.71
C THR A 67 6.17 10.10 6.49
N TYR A 68 5.26 9.11 6.54
CA TYR A 68 4.33 8.89 5.43
C TYR A 68 3.34 10.05 5.27
N LEU A 69 2.87 10.62 6.37
CA LEU A 69 1.99 11.78 6.35
C LEU A 69 2.78 13.06 6.04
N PRO A 70 2.35 13.85 5.03
CA PRO A 70 3.08 15.07 4.66
C PRO A 70 2.96 16.20 5.69
N PHE A 71 2.00 16.12 6.61
CA PHE A 71 1.68 17.16 7.60
C PHE A 71 1.91 16.72 9.05
N ASP A 72 2.60 15.60 9.26
CA ASP A 72 2.99 15.17 10.59
C ASP A 72 3.93 16.23 11.22
N SER A 73 3.60 16.70 12.40
CA SER A 73 4.37 17.74 13.11
C SER A 73 5.81 17.32 13.41
N GLY A 74 6.08 16.02 13.48
CA GLY A 74 7.42 15.45 13.65
C GLY A 74 8.16 15.18 12.34
N SER A 75 7.57 15.49 11.18
CA SER A 75 8.16 15.16 9.88
C SER A 75 9.37 16.03 9.55
N ILE A 76 10.49 15.38 9.24
CA ILE A 76 11.69 16.04 8.70
C ILE A 76 11.51 16.14 7.20
N ILE A 77 11.58 17.38 6.66
CA ILE A 77 11.66 17.60 5.22
C ILE A 77 13.14 17.65 4.83
N TYR A 78 13.54 16.76 3.94
CA TYR A 78 14.91 16.66 3.44
C TYR A 78 15.13 17.60 2.27
N GLN A 79 16.39 18.07 2.11
CA GLN A 79 16.78 19.07 1.13
C GLN A 79 17.69 18.49 0.06
N GLU A 80 17.37 18.74 -1.23
CA GLU A 80 18.24 18.39 -2.35
C GLU A 80 19.58 19.14 -2.26
N GLY A 81 20.67 18.44 -2.57
CA GLY A 81 22.04 18.96 -2.47
C GLY A 81 22.63 18.86 -1.05
N THR A 82 21.81 18.86 0.01
CA THR A 82 22.25 18.67 1.39
C THR A 82 22.03 17.23 1.86
N ASP A 83 20.83 16.70 1.72
CA ASP A 83 20.48 15.37 2.22
C ASP A 83 20.49 14.31 1.12
N TYR A 84 20.15 14.71 -0.09
CA TYR A 84 20.03 13.79 -1.23
C TYR A 84 20.36 14.50 -2.56
N THR A 85 20.58 13.68 -3.59
CA THR A 85 20.65 14.10 -5.00
C THR A 85 19.72 13.26 -5.84
N ILE A 86 19.17 13.84 -6.93
CA ILE A 86 18.29 13.12 -7.86
C ILE A 86 18.82 13.28 -9.29
N ASN A 87 18.87 12.16 -10.02
CA ASN A 87 18.93 12.16 -11.46
C ASN A 87 17.50 12.12 -12.03
N TYR A 88 16.95 13.27 -12.37
CA TYR A 88 15.55 13.43 -12.80
C TYR A 88 15.22 12.70 -14.10
N LYS A 89 16.20 12.57 -15.01
CA LYS A 89 16.04 11.87 -16.29
C LYS A 89 15.91 10.35 -16.08
N ASN A 90 16.83 9.80 -15.32
CA ASN A 90 16.90 8.36 -15.08
C ASN A 90 15.98 7.89 -13.94
N GLY A 91 15.46 8.82 -13.13
CA GLY A 91 14.65 8.52 -11.96
C GLY A 91 15.43 7.74 -10.92
N THR A 92 16.56 8.31 -10.45
CA THR A 92 17.34 7.74 -9.35
C THR A 92 17.60 8.77 -8.25
N ILE A 93 17.70 8.30 -7.00
CA ILE A 93 17.97 9.11 -5.82
C ILE A 93 19.10 8.48 -5.01
N ALA A 94 19.97 9.31 -4.43
CA ALA A 94 21.03 8.87 -3.52
C ALA A 94 21.13 9.82 -2.33
N ARG A 95 21.57 9.29 -1.17
CA ARG A 95 21.96 10.11 -0.03
C ARG A 95 23.25 10.87 -0.35
N THR A 96 23.44 12.04 0.26
CA THR A 96 24.75 12.69 0.32
C THR A 96 25.59 12.10 1.47
N VAL A 97 26.88 12.38 1.49
CA VAL A 97 27.80 11.89 2.53
C VAL A 97 27.34 12.31 3.94
N ASN A 98 26.91 13.57 4.10
CA ASN A 98 26.50 14.16 5.39
C ASN A 98 24.96 14.23 5.54
N SER A 99 24.23 13.34 4.88
CA SER A 99 22.78 13.31 4.87
C SER A 99 22.17 13.04 6.25
N ARG A 100 21.09 13.74 6.57
CA ARG A 100 20.22 13.45 7.73
C ARG A 100 19.32 12.25 7.50
N ILE A 101 19.19 11.76 6.26
CA ILE A 101 18.40 10.55 5.93
C ILE A 101 19.02 9.35 6.64
N PRO A 102 18.24 8.50 7.32
CA PRO A 102 18.74 7.27 7.90
C PRO A 102 19.54 6.44 6.90
N ASN A 103 20.72 5.98 7.29
CA ASN A 103 21.56 5.14 6.43
C ASN A 103 21.18 3.67 6.58
N TYR A 104 20.52 3.11 5.58
CA TYR A 104 20.09 1.71 5.59
C TYR A 104 21.25 0.71 5.63
N ALA A 105 22.45 1.09 5.17
CA ALA A 105 23.65 0.24 5.32
C ALA A 105 24.03 -0.05 6.78
N LYS A 106 23.52 0.75 7.74
CA LYS A 106 23.70 0.50 9.18
C LYS A 106 22.67 -0.46 9.78
N TYR A 107 21.69 -0.90 8.99
CA TYR A 107 20.68 -1.83 9.44
C TYR A 107 21.26 -3.23 9.60
N THR A 108 20.92 -3.90 10.69
CA THR A 108 21.47 -5.22 11.05
C THR A 108 21.29 -6.28 9.98
N LEU A 109 20.20 -6.19 9.20
CA LEU A 109 19.88 -7.15 8.14
C LEU A 109 20.32 -6.66 6.75
N PHE A 110 20.95 -5.48 6.64
CA PHE A 110 21.44 -4.99 5.35
C PHE A 110 22.48 -5.95 4.75
N GLY A 111 22.25 -6.39 3.52
CA GLY A 111 23.14 -7.31 2.80
C GLY A 111 23.16 -8.75 3.32
N LYS A 112 22.35 -9.09 4.33
CA LYS A 112 22.22 -10.49 4.78
C LYS A 112 21.35 -11.27 3.82
N THR A 113 21.81 -12.47 3.49
CA THR A 113 21.09 -13.49 2.76
C THR A 113 20.69 -14.61 3.71
N ASP A 114 19.60 -15.32 3.41
CA ASP A 114 19.13 -16.49 4.18
C ASP A 114 18.96 -16.18 5.70
N PHE A 115 18.37 -15.00 6.01
CA PHE A 115 18.19 -14.61 7.40
C PHE A 115 16.91 -15.19 8.00
N ASP A 116 17.02 -15.76 9.20
CA ASP A 116 15.87 -16.10 10.04
C ASP A 116 15.58 -14.94 10.99
N GLN A 117 14.39 -14.34 10.90
CA GLN A 117 13.96 -13.22 11.73
C GLN A 117 13.98 -13.54 13.24
N ASN A 118 13.83 -14.79 13.62
CA ASN A 118 13.84 -15.21 15.04
C ASN A 118 15.22 -14.97 15.69
N ASN A 119 16.27 -14.81 14.92
CA ASN A 119 17.62 -14.50 15.38
C ASN A 119 17.86 -13.01 15.63
N PHE A 120 16.86 -12.15 15.42
CA PHE A 120 17.01 -10.69 15.51
C PHE A 120 15.92 -10.10 16.41
N SER A 121 16.31 -9.24 17.34
CA SER A 121 15.38 -8.54 18.24
C SER A 121 14.51 -7.52 17.49
N ASN A 122 14.96 -7.02 16.36
CA ASN A 122 14.23 -6.11 15.48
C ASN A 122 14.59 -6.40 14.02
N TYR A 123 13.58 -6.65 13.21
CA TYR A 123 13.69 -6.87 11.77
C TYR A 123 12.79 -5.92 10.95
N SER A 124 12.31 -4.83 11.57
CA SER A 124 11.50 -3.80 10.91
C SER A 124 12.36 -2.82 10.10
N ASN A 125 11.93 -2.50 8.89
CA ASN A 125 12.52 -1.45 8.06
C ASN A 125 12.02 -0.04 8.42
N ASN A 126 10.98 0.07 9.27
CA ASN A 126 10.30 1.34 9.57
C ASN A 126 11.24 2.49 9.99
N PRO A 127 12.31 2.29 10.79
CA PRO A 127 13.21 3.39 11.17
C PRO A 127 14.03 3.98 10.03
N TYR A 128 14.11 3.30 8.89
CA TYR A 128 14.96 3.68 7.76
C TYR A 128 14.17 4.22 6.57
N PHE A 129 12.84 4.14 6.58
CA PHE A 129 12.04 4.64 5.46
C PHE A 129 12.12 6.15 5.32
N ILE A 130 12.22 6.57 4.07
CA ILE A 130 11.84 7.91 3.63
C ILE A 130 10.72 7.79 2.60
N TRP A 131 9.94 8.85 2.49
CA TRP A 131 8.74 8.90 1.67
C TRP A 131 8.83 10.05 0.69
N VAL A 132 8.51 9.77 -0.56
CA VAL A 132 8.67 10.74 -1.64
C VAL A 132 7.38 10.95 -2.39
N ASP A 133 6.96 12.21 -2.49
CA ASP A 133 5.92 12.62 -3.44
C ASP A 133 6.59 13.20 -4.67
N TYR A 134 6.07 12.89 -5.85
CA TYR A 134 6.55 13.45 -7.10
C TYR A 134 5.55 13.29 -8.23
N THR A 135 5.80 14.00 -9.34
CA THR A 135 5.08 13.84 -10.61
C THR A 135 6.04 13.31 -11.66
N THR A 136 5.59 12.37 -12.48
CA THR A 136 6.33 11.87 -13.63
C THR A 136 5.65 12.24 -14.95
N LYS A 137 6.43 12.34 -16.01
CA LYS A 137 5.93 12.49 -17.39
C LYS A 137 5.55 11.15 -18.03
N GLN A 138 5.89 10.03 -17.39
CA GLN A 138 5.51 8.70 -17.86
C GLN A 138 4.03 8.42 -17.58
N ASN A 139 3.42 7.60 -18.44
CA ASN A 139 2.10 7.05 -18.20
C ASN A 139 2.16 6.00 -17.10
N ASP A 140 1.04 5.81 -16.38
CA ASP A 140 0.90 4.71 -15.45
C ASP A 140 0.79 3.39 -16.24
N LEU A 141 1.75 2.50 -16.03
CA LEU A 141 1.82 1.19 -16.69
C LEU A 141 1.66 0.03 -15.70
N LEU A 142 1.34 0.33 -14.43
CA LEU A 142 1.22 -0.71 -13.41
C LEU A 142 0.06 -1.66 -13.68
N VAL A 143 -1.08 -1.11 -14.06
CA VAL A 143 -2.30 -1.90 -14.26
C VAL A 143 -2.93 -1.63 -15.63
N GLU A 144 -3.48 -2.68 -16.20
CA GLU A 144 -4.37 -2.61 -17.35
C GLU A 144 -5.80 -2.87 -16.86
N THR A 145 -6.73 -2.07 -17.38
CA THR A 145 -8.14 -2.25 -17.03
C THR A 145 -8.69 -3.51 -17.69
N THR A 146 -9.33 -4.35 -16.90
CA THR A 146 -10.01 -5.57 -17.37
C THR A 146 -11.51 -5.49 -17.04
N ASP A 147 -12.35 -5.87 -18.00
CA ASP A 147 -13.77 -6.06 -17.75
C ASP A 147 -13.99 -7.49 -17.22
N GLN A 148 -14.38 -7.58 -15.96
CA GLN A 148 -14.75 -8.80 -15.29
C GLN A 148 -16.16 -8.69 -14.70
N SER A 149 -16.97 -7.78 -15.23
CA SER A 149 -18.32 -7.49 -14.74
C SER A 149 -19.28 -8.69 -14.85
N ASN A 150 -18.99 -9.67 -15.70
CA ASN A 150 -19.73 -10.93 -15.77
C ASN A 150 -19.60 -11.78 -14.49
N TYR A 151 -18.52 -11.65 -13.73
CA TYR A 151 -18.33 -12.33 -12.44
C TYR A 151 -18.86 -11.53 -11.26
N LEU A 152 -19.15 -10.23 -11.45
CA LEU A 152 -19.50 -9.25 -10.43
C LEU A 152 -20.74 -8.44 -10.81
N ALA A 153 -21.75 -9.11 -11.40
CA ALA A 153 -22.90 -8.45 -11.98
C ALA A 153 -23.79 -7.76 -10.92
N GLU A 154 -24.04 -8.42 -9.79
CA GLU A 154 -24.86 -7.86 -8.71
C GLU A 154 -24.09 -6.74 -7.97
N PHE A 155 -22.80 -6.94 -7.71
CA PHE A 155 -21.95 -5.88 -7.15
C PHE A 155 -21.93 -4.64 -8.05
N LYS A 156 -21.71 -4.82 -9.37
CA LYS A 156 -21.78 -3.75 -10.38
C LYS A 156 -23.13 -3.03 -10.32
N ASN A 157 -24.24 -3.79 -10.34
CA ASN A 157 -25.57 -3.23 -10.32
C ASN A 157 -25.83 -2.40 -9.06
N LYS A 158 -25.47 -2.92 -7.88
CA LYS A 158 -25.58 -2.18 -6.61
C LYS A 158 -24.74 -0.93 -6.60
N LEU A 159 -23.49 -1.03 -7.05
CA LEU A 159 -22.54 0.08 -7.13
C LEU A 159 -23.06 1.23 -8.01
N LEU A 160 -23.55 0.89 -9.23
CA LEU A 160 -24.07 1.88 -10.19
C LEU A 160 -25.39 2.52 -9.75
N ARG A 161 -26.22 1.79 -8.97
CA ARG A 161 -27.48 2.32 -8.42
C ARG A 161 -27.30 3.06 -7.10
N GLY A 162 -26.09 3.07 -6.51
CA GLY A 162 -25.84 3.62 -5.18
C GLY A 162 -26.53 2.85 -4.05
N SER A 163 -26.88 1.59 -4.29
CA SER A 163 -27.48 0.70 -3.29
C SER A 163 -26.44 0.31 -2.23
N PRO A 164 -26.86 -0.05 -1.00
CA PRO A 164 -25.95 -0.54 0.02
C PRO A 164 -25.14 -1.76 -0.46
N VAL A 165 -23.84 -1.74 -0.19
CA VAL A 165 -22.92 -2.83 -0.49
C VAL A 165 -22.10 -3.13 0.76
N ASN A 166 -22.03 -4.38 1.16
CA ASN A 166 -21.15 -4.88 2.22
C ASN A 166 -20.05 -5.77 1.62
N ILE A 167 -18.79 -5.36 1.80
CA ILE A 167 -17.61 -6.08 1.36
C ILE A 167 -16.99 -6.77 2.57
N VAL A 168 -16.65 -8.04 2.47
CA VAL A 168 -15.91 -8.78 3.51
C VAL A 168 -14.54 -9.20 2.97
N SER A 169 -13.47 -8.81 3.69
CA SER A 169 -12.12 -9.29 3.40
C SER A 169 -11.84 -10.56 4.18
N TYR A 170 -11.41 -11.61 3.50
CA TYR A 170 -11.04 -12.88 4.11
C TYR A 170 -9.72 -13.37 3.55
N GLY A 171 -8.68 -13.23 4.33
CA GLY A 171 -7.32 -13.55 3.95
C GLY A 171 -6.40 -13.66 5.16
N ASN A 172 -5.11 -13.57 4.91
CA ASN A 172 -4.07 -13.63 5.93
C ASN A 172 -3.78 -12.25 6.57
N SER A 173 -2.62 -12.11 7.24
CA SER A 173 -2.18 -10.87 7.90
C SER A 173 -2.10 -9.65 6.96
N ILE A 174 -1.79 -9.84 5.67
CA ILE A 174 -1.74 -8.74 4.70
C ILE A 174 -3.16 -8.21 4.45
N SER A 175 -4.13 -9.09 4.33
CA SER A 175 -5.55 -8.75 4.20
C SER A 175 -6.10 -8.07 5.45
N ALA A 176 -5.61 -8.47 6.64
CA ALA A 176 -5.88 -7.79 7.90
C ALA A 176 -5.21 -6.40 8.00
N GLY A 177 -4.50 -5.97 6.97
CA GLY A 177 -3.82 -4.69 6.91
C GLY A 177 -2.50 -4.64 7.66
N GLY A 178 -1.82 -5.79 7.82
CA GLY A 178 -0.52 -5.88 8.48
C GLY A 178 0.46 -4.82 7.98
N GLU A 179 1.07 -4.08 8.90
CA GLU A 179 2.06 -3.01 8.70
C GLU A 179 1.55 -1.76 7.93
N ALA A 180 0.25 -1.65 7.60
CA ALA A 180 -0.32 -0.35 7.25
C ALA A 180 -0.34 0.53 8.50
N SER A 181 0.26 1.73 8.45
CA SER A 181 0.41 2.59 9.63
C SER A 181 -0.91 3.17 10.15
N ALA A 182 -2.00 3.10 9.37
CA ALA A 182 -3.36 3.44 9.78
C ALA A 182 -4.40 2.77 8.85
N GLN A 183 -5.64 2.68 9.31
CA GLN A 183 -6.73 2.03 8.56
C GLN A 183 -6.92 2.60 7.15
N GLN A 184 -6.90 3.93 6.99
CA GLN A 184 -7.08 4.59 5.71
C GLN A 184 -5.98 4.24 4.68
N TYR A 185 -4.84 3.68 5.12
CA TYR A 185 -3.76 3.26 4.22
C TYR A 185 -3.82 1.79 3.85
N ARG A 186 -4.70 1.00 4.44
CA ARG A 186 -5.00 -0.36 3.98
C ARG A 186 -5.56 -0.32 2.56
N PHE A 187 -5.20 -1.27 1.73
CA PHE A 187 -5.62 -1.29 0.33
C PHE A 187 -7.14 -1.36 0.15
N GLN A 188 -7.85 -2.03 1.04
CA GLN A 188 -9.32 -2.11 1.02
C GLN A 188 -9.95 -0.73 1.20
N ASN A 189 -9.52 0.05 2.19
CA ASN A 189 -10.03 1.40 2.42
C ASN A 189 -9.78 2.31 1.20
N ARG A 190 -8.55 2.25 0.64
CA ARG A 190 -8.21 3.01 -0.57
C ARG A 190 -9.08 2.63 -1.76
N TRP A 191 -9.34 1.32 -1.95
CA TRP A 191 -10.20 0.84 -3.03
C TRP A 191 -11.65 1.27 -2.84
N ILE A 192 -12.18 1.19 -1.62
CA ILE A 192 -13.53 1.65 -1.29
C ILE A 192 -13.67 3.15 -1.54
N ASP A 193 -12.68 3.96 -1.13
CA ASP A 193 -12.69 5.39 -1.42
C ASP A 193 -12.65 5.69 -2.92
N TYR A 194 -11.87 4.92 -3.68
CA TYR A 194 -11.87 4.97 -5.14
C TYR A 194 -13.24 4.63 -5.73
N LEU A 195 -13.90 3.56 -5.26
CA LEU A 195 -15.24 3.18 -5.71
C LEU A 195 -16.25 4.29 -5.40
N LYS A 196 -16.25 4.82 -4.18
CA LYS A 196 -17.13 5.93 -3.78
C LYS A 196 -16.95 7.16 -4.67
N GLN A 197 -15.71 7.53 -4.96
CA GLN A 197 -15.40 8.69 -5.80
C GLN A 197 -15.74 8.46 -7.27
N THR A 198 -15.39 7.29 -7.81
CA THR A 198 -15.51 6.97 -9.24
C THR A 198 -16.95 6.72 -9.66
N TYR A 199 -17.71 6.00 -8.82
CA TYR A 199 -19.07 5.57 -9.14
C TYR A 199 -20.16 6.36 -8.39
N LYS A 200 -19.76 7.34 -7.55
CA LYS A 200 -20.68 8.13 -6.70
C LYS A 200 -21.49 7.26 -5.72
N ALA A 201 -20.98 6.09 -5.40
CA ALA A 201 -21.62 5.12 -4.50
C ALA A 201 -21.20 5.38 -3.06
N THR A 202 -22.07 6.01 -2.27
CA THR A 202 -21.75 6.41 -0.87
C THR A 202 -21.97 5.29 0.14
N ASN A 203 -22.82 4.31 -0.16
CA ASN A 203 -23.28 3.28 0.75
C ASN A 203 -22.43 1.99 0.65
N ILE A 204 -21.11 2.12 0.74
CA ILE A 204 -20.18 0.98 0.76
C ILE A 204 -19.61 0.84 2.17
N SER A 205 -19.84 -0.30 2.80
CA SER A 205 -19.20 -0.75 4.04
C SER A 205 -18.22 -1.90 3.74
N TRP A 206 -17.28 -2.12 4.65
CA TRP A 206 -16.46 -3.32 4.61
C TRP A 206 -16.14 -3.82 6.01
N GLU A 207 -15.94 -5.10 6.11
CA GLU A 207 -15.63 -5.79 7.33
C GLU A 207 -14.41 -6.70 7.12
N ASP A 208 -13.56 -6.76 8.13
CA ASP A 208 -12.40 -7.63 8.15
C ASP A 208 -12.76 -8.94 8.86
N ALA A 209 -12.60 -10.05 8.16
CA ALA A 209 -12.70 -11.41 8.67
C ALA A 209 -11.38 -12.18 8.51
N SER A 210 -10.29 -11.48 8.20
CA SER A 210 -8.98 -12.08 7.91
C SER A 210 -8.36 -12.72 9.15
N LEU A 211 -7.53 -13.74 8.92
CA LEU A 211 -6.91 -14.58 9.94
C LEU A 211 -5.36 -14.47 9.80
N PRO A 212 -4.71 -13.54 10.53
CA PRO A 212 -3.25 -13.43 10.51
C PRO A 212 -2.55 -14.74 10.90
N GLY A 213 -1.55 -15.15 10.11
CA GLY A 213 -0.78 -16.37 10.35
C GLY A 213 -1.41 -17.67 9.84
N TYR A 214 -2.68 -17.65 9.44
CA TYR A 214 -3.40 -18.84 8.98
C TYR A 214 -3.19 -19.10 7.48
N THR A 215 -3.49 -20.34 7.08
CA THR A 215 -3.53 -20.83 5.69
C THR A 215 -4.99 -21.05 5.25
N THR A 216 -5.18 -21.33 3.96
CA THR A 216 -6.51 -21.65 3.40
C THR A 216 -7.12 -22.92 3.99
N THR A 217 -6.32 -23.91 4.40
CA THR A 217 -6.80 -25.13 5.06
C THR A 217 -7.50 -24.78 6.38
N GLU A 218 -6.85 -23.97 7.20
CA GLU A 218 -7.41 -23.50 8.46
C GLU A 218 -8.58 -22.52 8.25
N ALA A 219 -8.50 -21.69 7.21
CA ALA A 219 -9.56 -20.75 6.84
C ALA A 219 -10.89 -21.47 6.56
N ILE A 220 -10.86 -22.62 5.86
CA ILE A 220 -12.05 -23.44 5.62
C ILE A 220 -12.69 -23.87 6.95
N LEU A 221 -11.88 -24.29 7.91
CA LEU A 221 -12.37 -24.72 9.23
C LEU A 221 -12.92 -23.56 10.07
N LYS A 222 -12.40 -22.35 9.88
CA LYS A 222 -12.80 -21.15 10.63
C LYS A 222 -13.94 -20.35 9.96
N TRP A 223 -14.38 -20.76 8.78
CA TRP A 223 -15.37 -20.03 7.98
C TRP A 223 -16.61 -19.64 8.76
N ASP A 224 -17.25 -20.60 9.43
CA ASP A 224 -18.53 -20.38 10.11
C ASP A 224 -18.43 -19.42 11.29
N ALA A 225 -17.27 -19.39 11.95
CA ALA A 225 -16.98 -18.46 13.05
C ALA A 225 -16.54 -17.07 12.59
N THR A 226 -16.22 -16.88 11.31
CA THR A 226 -15.70 -15.63 10.73
C THR A 226 -16.67 -15.07 9.69
N VAL A 227 -16.51 -15.40 8.42
CA VAL A 227 -17.37 -14.96 7.32
C VAL A 227 -18.81 -15.43 7.51
N GLY A 228 -19.00 -16.61 8.09
CA GLY A 228 -20.32 -17.16 8.40
C GLY A 228 -21.22 -16.25 9.25
N GLN A 229 -20.62 -15.40 10.08
CA GLN A 229 -21.34 -14.44 10.93
C GLN A 229 -21.66 -13.10 10.24
N LYS A 230 -21.25 -12.92 8.98
CA LYS A 230 -21.39 -11.67 8.22
C LYS A 230 -22.37 -11.84 7.06
N ASN A 231 -22.80 -10.70 6.51
CA ASN A 231 -23.72 -10.67 5.34
C ASN A 231 -23.07 -9.93 4.17
N PRO A 232 -22.05 -10.51 3.52
CA PRO A 232 -21.36 -9.88 2.41
C PRO A 232 -22.19 -9.91 1.12
N ASP A 233 -22.08 -8.84 0.33
CA ASP A 233 -22.41 -8.82 -1.08
C ASP A 233 -21.22 -9.27 -1.92
N LEU A 234 -20.02 -8.94 -1.43
CA LEU A 234 -18.74 -9.26 -2.07
C LEU A 234 -17.74 -9.77 -1.03
N ILE A 235 -17.05 -10.87 -1.36
CA ILE A 235 -15.96 -11.41 -0.56
C ILE A 235 -14.65 -11.26 -1.31
N LEU A 236 -13.63 -10.71 -0.63
CA LEU A 236 -12.26 -10.61 -1.13
C LEU A 236 -11.44 -11.74 -0.53
N LEU A 237 -11.03 -12.72 -1.34
CA LEU A 237 -10.18 -13.85 -0.90
C LEU A 237 -8.71 -13.57 -1.21
N GLY A 238 -7.91 -13.32 -0.16
CA GLY A 238 -6.50 -12.94 -0.27
C GLY A 238 -5.57 -13.82 0.54
N TRP A 239 -5.15 -14.92 -0.05
CA TRP A 239 -4.31 -15.95 0.56
C TRP A 239 -3.05 -16.19 -0.28
N GLY A 240 -2.19 -17.12 0.12
CA GLY A 240 -1.03 -17.56 -0.66
C GLY A 240 0.32 -17.27 -0.02
N MET A 241 0.45 -16.21 0.81
CA MET A 241 1.73 -15.87 1.44
C MET A 241 2.18 -16.95 2.43
N ASN A 242 1.29 -17.41 3.30
CA ASN A 242 1.63 -18.41 4.30
C ASN A 242 1.72 -19.81 3.67
N GLU A 243 0.83 -20.14 2.77
CA GLU A 243 0.84 -21.41 2.02
C GLU A 243 2.17 -21.66 1.34
N ALA A 244 2.66 -20.65 0.64
CA ALA A 244 3.88 -20.76 -0.15
C ALA A 244 5.15 -20.86 0.69
N ASN A 245 5.19 -20.17 1.85
CA ASN A 245 6.45 -19.96 2.56
C ASN A 245 6.57 -20.81 3.83
N VAL A 246 5.58 -20.78 4.72
CA VAL A 246 5.66 -21.47 6.03
C VAL A 246 4.62 -22.57 6.22
N GLY A 247 3.54 -22.53 5.45
CA GLY A 247 2.39 -23.42 5.65
C GLY A 247 2.51 -24.81 5.06
N GLY A 248 3.51 -25.05 4.20
CA GLY A 248 3.75 -26.36 3.59
C GLY A 248 2.62 -26.88 2.67
N ILE A 249 1.69 -26.00 2.24
CA ILE A 249 0.55 -26.36 1.40
C ILE A 249 0.97 -26.27 -0.07
N THR A 250 0.72 -27.31 -0.85
CA THR A 250 1.06 -27.33 -2.27
C THR A 250 0.22 -26.36 -3.10
N PRO A 251 0.68 -25.87 -4.28
CA PRO A 251 -0.13 -25.04 -5.16
C PRO A 251 -1.44 -25.70 -5.58
N SER A 252 -1.47 -27.02 -5.76
CA SER A 252 -2.68 -27.78 -6.09
C SER A 252 -3.69 -27.79 -4.94
N GLU A 253 -3.25 -28.02 -3.72
CA GLU A 253 -4.08 -27.95 -2.52
C GLU A 253 -4.59 -26.54 -2.27
N TYR A 254 -3.72 -25.54 -2.37
CA TYR A 254 -4.10 -24.12 -2.28
C TYR A 254 -5.20 -23.75 -3.29
N LYS A 255 -5.05 -24.18 -4.56
CA LYS A 255 -6.08 -24.00 -5.59
C LYS A 255 -7.42 -24.60 -5.17
N ASN A 256 -7.42 -25.85 -4.73
CA ASN A 256 -8.63 -26.56 -4.32
C ASN A 256 -9.28 -25.89 -3.09
N ASN A 257 -8.50 -25.42 -2.14
CA ASN A 257 -8.97 -24.67 -0.97
C ASN A 257 -9.64 -23.35 -1.36
N LEU A 258 -9.05 -22.59 -2.31
CA LEU A 258 -9.63 -21.35 -2.83
C LEU A 258 -10.97 -21.63 -3.55
N ILE A 259 -11.05 -22.70 -4.35
CA ILE A 259 -12.29 -23.12 -5.01
C ILE A 259 -13.35 -23.42 -3.95
N ALA A 260 -13.02 -24.18 -2.92
CA ALA A 260 -13.95 -24.52 -1.83
C ALA A 260 -14.44 -23.28 -1.08
N LEU A 261 -13.53 -22.34 -0.74
CA LEU A 261 -13.89 -21.05 -0.10
C LEU A 261 -14.81 -20.21 -1.00
N ALA A 262 -14.51 -20.12 -2.29
CA ALA A 262 -15.32 -19.37 -3.25
C ALA A 262 -16.71 -19.99 -3.43
N GLN A 263 -16.81 -21.31 -3.54
CA GLN A 263 -18.08 -22.03 -3.62
C GLN A 263 -18.91 -21.86 -2.34
N LYS A 264 -18.28 -21.98 -1.17
CA LYS A 264 -18.95 -21.75 0.13
C LYS A 264 -19.47 -20.31 0.23
N SER A 265 -18.72 -19.32 -0.26
CA SER A 265 -19.12 -17.91 -0.33
C SER A 265 -20.41 -17.72 -1.13
N LYS A 266 -20.48 -18.31 -2.31
CA LYS A 266 -21.64 -18.23 -3.21
C LYS A 266 -22.85 -18.97 -2.67
N GLN A 267 -22.66 -20.18 -2.17
CA GLN A 267 -23.75 -21.06 -1.73
C GLN A 267 -24.37 -20.60 -0.41
N SER A 268 -23.55 -20.21 0.57
CA SER A 268 -24.05 -19.90 1.91
C SER A 268 -24.39 -18.43 2.11
N LYS A 269 -23.82 -17.53 1.29
CA LYS A 269 -23.98 -16.08 1.45
C LYS A 269 -24.58 -15.40 0.22
N ASN A 270 -24.72 -16.09 -0.90
CA ASN A 270 -25.08 -15.50 -2.20
C ASN A 270 -24.15 -14.31 -2.56
N ALA A 271 -22.91 -14.36 -2.11
CA ALA A 271 -21.93 -13.31 -2.30
C ALA A 271 -21.12 -13.55 -3.59
N GLU A 272 -20.83 -12.49 -4.31
CA GLU A 272 -19.84 -12.53 -5.37
C GLU A 272 -18.41 -12.56 -4.78
N VAL A 273 -17.45 -13.03 -5.57
CA VAL A 273 -16.11 -13.30 -5.05
C VAL A 273 -15.04 -12.72 -5.97
N ILE A 274 -14.08 -12.04 -5.36
CA ILE A 274 -12.80 -11.69 -5.97
C ILE A 274 -11.71 -12.52 -5.29
N ILE A 275 -10.94 -13.27 -6.08
CA ILE A 275 -9.70 -13.89 -5.66
C ILE A 275 -8.55 -13.00 -6.11
N TYR A 276 -7.57 -12.74 -5.25
CA TYR A 276 -6.41 -11.95 -5.64
C TYR A 276 -5.11 -12.63 -5.20
N SER A 277 -4.08 -12.49 -6.06
CA SER A 277 -2.75 -13.06 -5.81
C SER A 277 -1.99 -12.27 -4.74
N CYS A 278 -0.86 -12.82 -4.29
CA CYS A 278 0.06 -12.21 -3.36
C CYS A 278 1.42 -11.99 -4.02
N PHE A 279 2.15 -10.96 -3.59
CA PHE A 279 3.51 -10.65 -4.08
C PHE A 279 4.58 -11.60 -3.48
N ARG A 280 5.82 -11.53 -4.00
CA ARG A 280 6.97 -12.27 -3.46
C ARG A 280 7.44 -11.64 -2.13
N PRO A 281 7.66 -12.44 -1.06
CA PRO A 281 8.32 -11.96 0.15
C PRO A 281 9.77 -11.53 -0.17
N ASN A 282 10.48 -11.01 0.84
CA ASN A 282 11.92 -10.83 0.73
C ASN A 282 12.60 -12.16 0.44
N GLU A 283 13.24 -12.26 -0.73
CA GLU A 283 13.87 -13.51 -1.16
C GLU A 283 15.10 -13.91 -0.33
N ASN A 284 15.65 -12.99 0.46
CA ASN A 284 16.70 -13.26 1.43
C ASN A 284 16.17 -13.77 2.79
N TRP A 285 14.85 -13.85 2.96
CA TRP A 285 14.25 -14.45 4.14
C TRP A 285 14.35 -15.97 4.09
N HIS A 286 14.84 -16.59 5.17
CA HIS A 286 15.08 -18.04 5.27
C HIS A 286 13.90 -18.91 4.82
N TYR A 287 12.68 -18.48 5.13
CA TYR A 287 11.47 -19.22 4.78
C TYR A 287 10.87 -18.83 3.43
N ALA A 288 11.53 -17.99 2.65
CA ALA A 288 11.07 -17.64 1.30
C ALA A 288 11.18 -18.86 0.38
N SER A 289 10.05 -19.33 -0.11
CA SER A 289 10.01 -20.57 -0.95
C SER A 289 10.51 -20.36 -2.36
N HIS A 290 10.59 -19.11 -2.85
CA HIS A 290 10.86 -18.75 -4.26
C HIS A 290 9.84 -19.34 -5.26
N LYS A 291 8.62 -19.71 -4.81
CA LYS A 291 7.58 -20.37 -5.61
C LYS A 291 6.31 -19.55 -5.76
N MET A 292 6.31 -18.25 -5.38
CA MET A 292 5.09 -17.42 -5.39
C MET A 292 4.40 -17.37 -6.76
N GLU A 293 5.12 -17.47 -7.86
CA GLU A 293 4.54 -17.54 -9.20
C GLU A 293 3.60 -18.75 -9.37
N SER A 294 3.98 -19.92 -8.85
CA SER A 294 3.14 -21.12 -8.89
C SER A 294 1.84 -20.95 -8.09
N TYR A 295 1.89 -20.25 -6.95
CA TYR A 295 0.70 -19.96 -6.16
C TYR A 295 -0.16 -18.87 -6.81
N THR A 296 0.44 -17.91 -7.48
CA THR A 296 -0.26 -16.91 -8.29
C THR A 296 -1.03 -17.59 -9.42
N GLN A 297 -0.40 -18.52 -10.13
CA GLN A 297 -1.05 -19.28 -11.19
C GLN A 297 -2.20 -20.15 -10.63
N ALA A 298 -2.00 -20.78 -9.47
CA ALA A 298 -3.02 -21.57 -8.78
C ALA A 298 -4.22 -20.72 -8.36
N ALA A 299 -4.00 -19.49 -7.88
CA ALA A 299 -5.08 -18.54 -7.55
C ALA A 299 -5.88 -18.12 -8.79
N LYS A 300 -5.20 -17.85 -9.90
CA LYS A 300 -5.83 -17.51 -11.18
C LYS A 300 -6.70 -18.66 -11.71
N GLU A 301 -6.18 -19.89 -11.66
CA GLU A 301 -6.92 -21.09 -12.04
C GLU A 301 -8.10 -21.34 -11.11
N ALA A 302 -7.95 -21.11 -9.81
CA ALA A 302 -9.05 -21.23 -8.86
C ALA A 302 -10.19 -20.23 -9.17
N ALA A 303 -9.85 -18.99 -9.49
CA ALA A 303 -10.82 -17.97 -9.85
C ALA A 303 -11.59 -18.39 -11.12
N ALA A 304 -10.91 -18.88 -12.14
CA ALA A 304 -11.54 -19.40 -13.37
C ALA A 304 -12.44 -20.59 -13.08
N ALA A 305 -11.96 -21.60 -12.32
CA ALA A 305 -12.71 -22.80 -11.99
C ALA A 305 -13.95 -22.53 -11.13
N ALA A 306 -13.87 -21.55 -10.22
CA ALA A 306 -14.97 -21.14 -9.37
C ALA A 306 -15.87 -20.05 -10.00
N ASN A 307 -15.61 -19.62 -11.24
CA ASN A 307 -16.32 -18.55 -11.92
C ASN A 307 -16.31 -17.24 -11.10
N CYS A 308 -15.13 -16.79 -10.67
CA CYS A 308 -14.89 -15.61 -9.86
C CYS A 308 -14.02 -14.59 -10.60
N ALA A 309 -14.10 -13.32 -10.19
CA ALA A 309 -13.15 -12.32 -10.65
C ALA A 309 -11.76 -12.58 -10.05
N TYR A 310 -10.72 -12.20 -10.80
CA TYR A 310 -9.32 -12.32 -10.41
C TYR A 310 -8.59 -10.98 -10.47
N ILE A 311 -7.78 -10.69 -9.45
CA ILE A 311 -6.90 -9.51 -9.43
C ILE A 311 -5.44 -9.97 -9.32
N ASP A 312 -4.63 -9.55 -10.27
CA ASP A 312 -3.20 -9.86 -10.32
C ASP A 312 -2.36 -8.84 -9.54
N VAL A 313 -2.28 -9.04 -8.22
CA VAL A 313 -1.38 -8.26 -7.35
C VAL A 313 0.08 -8.63 -7.62
N TYR A 314 0.36 -9.93 -7.84
CA TYR A 314 1.71 -10.41 -8.12
C TYR A 314 2.34 -9.68 -9.32
N GLY A 315 1.63 -9.63 -10.44
CA GLY A 315 2.11 -8.96 -11.64
C GLY A 315 2.36 -7.45 -11.44
N VAL A 316 1.57 -6.78 -10.61
CA VAL A 316 1.83 -5.37 -10.26
C VAL A 316 3.14 -5.23 -9.49
N PHE A 317 3.39 -6.08 -8.49
CA PHE A 317 4.62 -6.04 -7.72
C PHE A 317 5.85 -6.43 -8.55
N GLU A 318 5.75 -7.41 -9.47
CA GLU A 318 6.85 -7.79 -10.36
C GLU A 318 7.29 -6.61 -11.26
N LYS A 319 6.34 -5.83 -11.79
CA LYS A 319 6.65 -4.59 -12.52
C LYS A 319 7.42 -3.58 -11.67
N VAL A 320 7.11 -3.52 -10.37
CA VAL A 320 7.82 -2.64 -9.43
C VAL A 320 9.19 -3.19 -9.08
N PHE A 321 9.30 -4.49 -8.79
CA PHE A 321 10.57 -5.16 -8.46
C PHE A 321 11.57 -5.17 -9.63
N ALA A 322 11.10 -5.01 -10.86
CA ALA A 322 11.99 -4.80 -12.01
C ALA A 322 12.83 -3.49 -11.88
N ARG A 323 12.46 -2.58 -10.97
CA ARG A 323 13.13 -1.29 -10.77
C ARG A 323 13.55 -1.04 -9.31
N LYS A 324 12.81 -1.55 -8.34
CA LYS A 324 13.00 -1.30 -6.91
C LYS A 324 13.39 -2.58 -6.18
N ASP A 325 14.19 -2.42 -5.15
CA ASP A 325 14.50 -3.50 -4.21
C ASP A 325 13.25 -3.87 -3.38
N GLN A 326 13.10 -5.16 -3.08
CA GLN A 326 11.97 -5.67 -2.30
C GLN A 326 11.88 -5.06 -0.90
N PRO A 327 12.97 -4.94 -0.11
CA PRO A 327 12.91 -4.36 1.23
C PRO A 327 12.28 -2.97 1.29
N SER A 328 12.44 -2.14 0.24
CA SER A 328 11.85 -0.80 0.22
C SER A 328 10.32 -0.77 0.23
N LEU A 329 9.66 -1.90 -0.02
CA LEU A 329 8.20 -2.05 0.01
C LEU A 329 7.71 -2.79 1.26
N LEU A 330 8.62 -3.37 2.08
CA LEU A 330 8.30 -4.27 3.17
C LEU A 330 8.60 -3.63 4.53
N ALA A 331 7.57 -3.35 5.31
CA ALA A 331 7.73 -2.73 6.63
C ALA A 331 8.45 -3.65 7.62
N ASN A 332 8.11 -4.94 7.62
CA ASN A 332 8.75 -5.95 8.47
C ASN A 332 9.97 -6.63 7.84
N ASN A 333 10.46 -6.13 6.70
CA ASN A 333 11.56 -6.72 5.94
C ASN A 333 11.35 -8.18 5.48
N ILE A 334 10.19 -8.75 5.67
CA ILE A 334 9.86 -10.15 5.36
C ILE A 334 8.79 -10.22 4.27
N ASN A 335 7.55 -9.94 4.65
CA ASN A 335 6.39 -10.21 3.80
C ASN A 335 5.19 -9.27 4.03
N HIS A 336 5.30 -8.29 4.92
CA HIS A 336 4.23 -7.32 5.11
C HIS A 336 4.53 -6.00 4.39
N PRO A 337 3.62 -5.56 3.50
CA PRO A 337 3.82 -4.34 2.75
C PRO A 337 3.71 -3.11 3.66
N ASN A 338 4.52 -2.09 3.41
CA ASN A 338 4.35 -0.78 4.01
C ASN A 338 3.19 -0.01 3.35
N ASN A 339 2.98 1.26 3.71
CA ASN A 339 1.88 2.06 3.15
C ASN A 339 1.93 2.20 1.62
N PHE A 340 3.13 2.22 1.02
CA PHE A 340 3.27 2.24 -0.44
C PHE A 340 3.00 0.87 -1.05
N GLY A 341 3.41 -0.22 -0.38
CA GLY A 341 3.04 -1.56 -0.78
C GLY A 341 1.51 -1.79 -0.73
N HIS A 342 0.83 -1.28 0.29
CA HIS A 342 -0.65 -1.26 0.32
C HIS A 342 -1.25 -0.39 -0.81
N TRP A 343 -0.59 0.70 -1.20
CA TRP A 343 -1.00 1.47 -2.38
C TRP A 343 -0.86 0.65 -3.68
N LEU A 344 0.17 -0.20 -3.81
CA LEU A 344 0.32 -1.10 -4.96
C LEU A 344 -0.79 -2.15 -5.03
N TYR A 345 -1.18 -2.74 -3.88
CA TYR A 345 -2.39 -3.58 -3.81
C TYR A 345 -3.62 -2.83 -4.31
N TYR A 346 -3.87 -1.64 -3.77
CA TYR A 346 -4.97 -0.79 -4.22
C TYR A 346 -4.91 -0.53 -5.73
N LYS A 347 -3.75 -0.26 -6.29
CA LYS A 347 -3.57 -0.08 -7.73
C LYS A 347 -3.99 -1.33 -8.51
N ALA A 348 -3.62 -2.52 -8.05
CA ALA A 348 -4.08 -3.77 -8.67
C ALA A 348 -5.61 -3.86 -8.68
N PHE A 349 -6.28 -3.49 -7.59
CA PHE A 349 -7.74 -3.47 -7.50
C PHE A 349 -8.40 -2.46 -8.46
N THR A 350 -7.70 -1.37 -8.85
CA THR A 350 -8.21 -0.43 -9.87
C THR A 350 -8.19 -0.98 -11.29
N SER A 351 -7.64 -2.18 -11.52
CA SER A 351 -7.76 -2.88 -12.80
C SER A 351 -9.21 -3.27 -13.12
N LEU A 352 -10.06 -3.46 -12.10
CA LEU A 352 -11.47 -3.74 -12.30
C LEU A 352 -12.22 -2.48 -12.70
N SER A 353 -12.88 -2.49 -13.85
CA SER A 353 -13.78 -1.43 -14.30
C SER A 353 -15.21 -1.93 -14.32
N PHE A 354 -16.11 -1.12 -13.77
CA PHE A 354 -17.56 -1.35 -13.79
C PHE A 354 -18.30 -0.33 -14.69
N LYS A 355 -17.54 0.56 -15.37
CA LYS A 355 -18.10 1.41 -16.41
C LYS A 355 -18.15 0.62 -17.70
N ASP A 356 -19.25 0.75 -18.43
CA ASP A 356 -19.30 0.23 -19.79
C ASP A 356 -18.16 0.88 -20.57
N LEU A 357 -17.24 0.07 -21.04
CA LEU A 357 -16.17 0.53 -21.94
C LEU A 357 -16.87 1.00 -23.23
N LYS A 358 -16.94 2.32 -23.40
CA LYS A 358 -17.47 2.93 -24.63
C LYS A 358 -16.48 2.76 -25.75
#